data_0fee93dac5dd5b82a168c2125c19ee58
#
_entry.id   0fee93dac5dd5b82a168c2125c19ee58
#
_cell.length_a   1.000
_cell.length_b   1.000
_cell.length_c   1.000
_cell.angle_alpha   90.00
_cell.angle_beta   90.00
_cell.angle_gamma   90.00
#
_symmetry.space_group_name_H-M   'P 1'
#
loop_
_entity.id
_entity.type
_entity.pdbx_description
1 polymer ?
#
loop_
_entity_poly.entity_id
_entity_poly.type
_entity_poly.pdbx_seq_one_letter_code
_entity_poly.pdbx_strand_id
1 'polypeptide(L)'
;MSPNLAYAETEKTAADDVVLLADFVKTITDENGNISYDITDWAPFLSQLTLEQMSELQRDGGFQITFPNMDVFGLDKMVVGDGGTGFTRTGISGYSKGCTYVSTTMVAATWNTELAAKEGDSLGNEAIWLDVQGLYGVGTNIRATRL
;
A
#
# COMPACT_ATOMS: atom_id res chain seq x y z
N MET A 1 0.01 -9.11 20.89
CA MET A 1 1.23 -9.79 20.42
C MET A 1 1.39 -11.08 21.19
N SER A 2 1.57 -12.21 20.53
CA SER A 2 1.91 -13.45 21.22
C SER A 2 3.32 -13.29 21.83
N PRO A 3 3.50 -13.58 23.12
CA PRO A 3 4.80 -13.38 23.79
C PRO A 3 5.93 -14.31 23.33
N ASN A 4 5.65 -15.17 22.35
CA ASN A 4 6.57 -16.20 21.85
C ASN A 4 6.72 -16.19 20.33
N LEU A 5 6.63 -15.02 19.67
CA LEU A 5 6.95 -14.96 18.26
C LEU A 5 8.44 -15.23 18.07
N ALA A 6 8.77 -16.34 17.41
CA ALA A 6 10.14 -16.61 17.02
C ALA A 6 10.57 -15.60 15.95
N TYR A 7 11.82 -15.23 15.95
CA TYR A 7 12.44 -14.39 14.91
C TYR A 7 13.74 -15.03 14.44
N ALA A 8 14.21 -14.65 13.26
CA ALA A 8 15.48 -15.11 12.76
C ALA A 8 16.64 -14.40 13.46
N GLU A 9 17.73 -15.14 13.76
CA GLU A 9 18.94 -14.56 14.34
C GLU A 9 19.79 -13.83 13.28
N THR A 10 19.66 -14.24 12.03
CA THR A 10 20.38 -13.66 10.87
C THR A 10 19.42 -13.37 9.73
N GLU A 11 19.75 -12.35 8.93
CA GLU A 11 18.99 -12.03 7.74
C GLU A 11 19.01 -13.18 6.73
N LYS A 12 17.88 -13.40 6.11
CA LYS A 12 17.74 -14.36 4.99
C LYS A 12 18.31 -13.76 3.71
N THR A 13 18.81 -14.64 2.88
CA THR A 13 19.33 -14.30 1.55
C THR A 13 18.55 -15.04 0.47
N ALA A 14 18.76 -14.70 -0.78
CA ALA A 14 18.14 -15.39 -1.92
C ALA A 14 18.53 -16.88 -2.06
N ALA A 15 19.54 -17.33 -1.32
CA ALA A 15 19.95 -18.73 -1.28
C ALA A 15 19.21 -19.57 -0.23
N ASP A 16 18.47 -18.89 0.67
CA ASP A 16 17.72 -19.55 1.73
C ASP A 16 16.33 -19.93 1.23
N ASP A 17 15.73 -20.92 1.90
CA ASP A 17 14.30 -21.22 1.71
C ASP A 17 13.49 -20.14 2.44
N VAL A 18 12.78 -19.32 1.69
CA VAL A 18 12.01 -18.20 2.20
C VAL A 18 10.54 -18.32 1.81
N VAL A 19 9.68 -17.87 2.70
CA VAL A 19 8.25 -17.70 2.41
C VAL A 19 8.05 -16.30 1.84
N LEU A 20 7.68 -16.21 0.56
CA LEU A 20 7.39 -14.92 -0.07
C LEU A 20 6.04 -14.38 0.43
N LEU A 21 5.91 -13.07 0.49
CA LEU A 21 4.64 -12.46 0.85
C LEU A 21 3.51 -12.87 -0.11
N ALA A 22 3.81 -12.98 -1.40
CA ALA A 22 2.84 -13.40 -2.42
C ALA A 22 2.34 -14.84 -2.21
N ASP A 23 3.20 -15.74 -1.73
CA ASP A 23 2.83 -17.13 -1.48
C ASP A 23 2.06 -17.30 -0.17
N PHE A 24 2.25 -16.35 0.75
CA PHE A 24 1.59 -16.33 2.04
C PHE A 24 0.16 -15.77 1.97
N VAL A 25 -0.06 -14.78 1.13
CA VAL A 25 -1.37 -14.17 0.93
C VAL A 25 -2.20 -15.02 -0.03
N LYS A 26 -3.17 -15.75 0.52
CA LYS A 26 -4.09 -16.54 -0.31
C LYS A 26 -5.23 -15.68 -0.83
N THR A 27 -5.39 -15.70 -2.14
CA THR A 27 -6.52 -15.07 -2.79
C THR A 27 -7.71 -16.02 -2.80
N ILE A 28 -8.84 -15.58 -2.28
CA ILE A 28 -10.11 -16.30 -2.33
C ILE A 28 -11.03 -15.56 -3.29
N THR A 29 -11.54 -16.24 -4.30
CA THR A 29 -12.54 -15.70 -5.22
C THR A 29 -13.89 -16.32 -4.89
N ASP A 30 -14.89 -15.50 -4.60
CA ASP A 30 -16.25 -15.98 -4.35
C ASP A 30 -17.00 -16.33 -5.66
N GLU A 31 -18.20 -16.86 -5.54
CA GLU A 31 -19.05 -17.23 -6.68
C GLU A 31 -19.47 -16.06 -7.57
N ASN A 32 -19.35 -14.82 -7.08
CA ASN A 32 -19.65 -13.59 -7.81
C ASN A 32 -18.40 -12.96 -8.44
N GLY A 33 -17.23 -13.58 -8.28
CA GLY A 33 -15.96 -13.09 -8.78
C GLY A 33 -15.29 -12.04 -7.88
N ASN A 34 -15.82 -11.78 -6.68
CA ASN A 34 -15.17 -10.88 -5.74
C ASN A 34 -13.92 -11.55 -5.15
N ILE A 35 -12.85 -10.79 -5.08
CA ILE A 35 -11.58 -11.23 -4.55
C ILE A 35 -11.46 -10.79 -3.09
N SER A 36 -11.16 -11.72 -2.23
CA SER A 36 -10.76 -11.47 -0.84
C SER A 36 -9.43 -12.13 -0.54
N TYR A 37 -8.78 -11.70 0.52
CA TYR A 37 -7.48 -12.23 0.92
C TYR A 37 -7.62 -12.93 2.27
N ASP A 38 -7.17 -14.18 2.35
CA ASP A 38 -7.07 -14.91 3.61
C ASP A 38 -5.65 -14.73 4.18
N ILE A 39 -5.58 -14.04 5.30
CA ILE A 39 -4.33 -13.78 6.02
C ILE A 39 -4.57 -14.20 7.46
N THR A 40 -4.67 -15.51 7.69
CA THR A 40 -5.05 -16.03 8.99
C THR A 40 -3.88 -16.23 9.96
N ASP A 41 -2.68 -16.48 9.45
CA ASP A 41 -1.52 -16.73 10.31
C ASP A 41 -0.24 -16.06 9.76
N TRP A 42 0.16 -14.96 10.37
CA TRP A 42 1.38 -14.25 10.04
C TRP A 42 2.65 -14.86 10.62
N ALA A 43 2.53 -15.81 11.56
CA ALA A 43 3.68 -16.33 12.29
C ALA A 43 4.74 -16.97 11.37
N PRO A 44 4.40 -17.76 10.34
CA PRO A 44 5.41 -18.33 9.44
C PRO A 44 6.19 -17.27 8.67
N PHE A 45 5.54 -16.19 8.25
CA PHE A 45 6.21 -15.10 7.56
C PHE A 45 7.08 -14.29 8.51
N LEU A 46 6.54 -13.88 9.64
CA LEU A 46 7.23 -13.03 10.60
C LEU A 46 8.42 -13.74 11.28
N SER A 47 8.36 -15.07 11.47
CA SER A 47 9.43 -15.83 12.11
C SER A 47 10.73 -15.89 11.31
N GLN A 48 10.69 -15.56 10.03
CA GLN A 48 11.88 -15.51 9.18
C GLN A 48 12.57 -14.13 9.17
N LEU A 49 11.93 -13.11 9.73
CA LEU A 49 12.49 -11.77 9.86
C LEU A 49 13.35 -11.65 11.11
N THR A 50 14.40 -10.86 11.02
CA THR A 50 15.19 -10.48 12.21
C THR A 50 14.42 -9.46 13.06
N LEU A 51 14.83 -9.29 14.30
CA LEU A 51 14.26 -8.26 15.18
C LEU A 51 14.46 -6.85 14.60
N GLU A 52 15.57 -6.60 13.93
CA GLU A 52 15.86 -5.33 13.26
C GLU A 52 14.90 -5.10 12.10
N GLN A 53 14.73 -6.07 11.21
CA GLN A 53 13.77 -6.01 10.11
C GLN A 53 12.33 -5.80 10.60
N MET A 54 11.92 -6.48 11.67
CA MET A 54 10.60 -6.24 12.27
C MET A 54 10.46 -4.83 12.84
N SER A 55 11.52 -4.29 13.42
CA SER A 55 11.52 -2.92 13.95
C SER A 55 11.47 -1.89 12.82
N GLU A 56 12.14 -2.15 11.71
CA GLU A 56 12.07 -1.31 10.51
C GLU A 56 10.68 -1.32 9.87
N LEU A 57 10.07 -2.49 9.73
CA LEU A 57 8.68 -2.61 9.29
C LEU A 57 7.73 -1.76 10.13
N GLN A 58 7.90 -1.77 11.44
CA GLN A 58 7.06 -1.01 12.36
C GLN A 58 7.34 0.50 12.27
N ARG A 59 8.60 0.88 12.13
CA ARG A 59 9.03 2.30 12.06
C ARG A 59 8.66 2.94 10.71
N ASP A 60 8.97 2.26 9.62
CA ASP A 60 8.92 2.79 8.26
C ASP A 60 7.66 2.33 7.50
N GLY A 61 6.93 1.36 8.03
CA GLY A 61 5.73 0.78 7.41
C GLY A 61 4.52 1.72 7.34
N GLY A 62 4.60 2.93 7.87
CA GLY A 62 3.49 3.89 7.88
C GLY A 62 3.64 5.06 6.92
N PHE A 63 4.85 5.36 6.47
CA PHE A 63 5.11 6.54 5.65
C PHE A 63 6.29 6.33 4.70
N GLN A 64 6.06 6.44 3.40
CA GLN A 64 7.08 6.24 2.35
C GLN A 64 7.84 4.93 2.52
N ILE A 65 7.11 3.84 2.50
CA ILE A 65 7.58 2.51 2.83
C ILE A 65 8.76 2.12 1.94
N THR A 66 9.94 2.20 2.51
CA THR A 66 11.13 1.59 1.93
C THR A 66 11.50 0.46 2.88
N PHE A 67 11.46 -0.76 2.40
CA PHE A 67 11.91 -1.91 3.17
C PHE A 67 13.32 -2.27 2.72
N PRO A 68 14.37 -1.70 3.33
CA PRO A 68 15.73 -2.09 2.98
C PRO A 68 15.94 -3.58 3.30
N ASN A 69 16.52 -4.31 2.37
CA ASN A 69 16.85 -5.73 2.50
C ASN A 69 15.65 -6.68 2.72
N MET A 70 14.46 -6.32 2.26
CA MET A 70 13.28 -7.19 2.32
C MET A 70 12.78 -7.67 0.96
N ASP A 71 13.46 -7.33 -0.11
CA ASP A 71 13.24 -7.82 -1.47
C ASP A 71 13.29 -9.34 -1.55
N VAL A 72 14.12 -9.97 -0.74
CA VAL A 72 14.21 -11.44 -0.62
C VAL A 72 12.88 -12.08 -0.20
N PHE A 73 12.02 -11.35 0.50
CA PHE A 73 10.67 -11.79 0.89
C PHE A 73 9.57 -11.32 -0.06
N GLY A 74 9.92 -10.72 -1.19
CA GLY A 74 8.97 -10.10 -2.11
C GLY A 74 8.37 -8.79 -1.59
N LEU A 75 9.00 -8.17 -0.60
CA LEU A 75 8.67 -6.84 -0.09
C LEU A 75 9.57 -5.82 -0.78
N ASP A 76 9.21 -5.47 -2.00
CA ASP A 76 9.87 -4.40 -2.73
C ASP A 76 9.53 -3.03 -2.14
N LYS A 77 10.33 -2.04 -2.53
CA LYS A 77 10.06 -0.66 -2.20
C LYS A 77 8.65 -0.28 -2.63
N MET A 78 7.80 0.04 -1.69
CA MET A 78 6.49 0.62 -1.96
C MET A 78 6.62 2.13 -2.12
N VAL A 79 6.15 2.64 -3.23
CA VAL A 79 6.06 4.08 -3.47
C VAL A 79 4.68 4.55 -3.07
N VAL A 80 4.64 5.49 -2.14
CA VAL A 80 3.40 6.14 -1.71
C VAL A 80 3.42 7.59 -2.20
N GLY A 81 2.42 7.96 -2.96
CA GLY A 81 2.28 9.29 -3.54
C GLY A 81 1.30 10.17 -2.78
N ASP A 82 1.61 11.46 -2.66
CA ASP A 82 0.63 12.47 -2.23
C ASP A 82 -0.32 12.80 -3.38
N GLY A 83 -1.59 12.96 -3.08
CA GLY A 83 -2.47 13.45 -4.10
C GLY A 83 -3.96 13.39 -3.83
N GLY A 84 -4.55 14.48 -3.37
CA GLY A 84 -5.99 14.68 -3.39
C GLY A 84 -6.51 15.23 -4.72
N THR A 85 -5.61 15.62 -5.63
CA THR A 85 -5.90 16.17 -6.95
C THR A 85 -5.03 15.54 -8.05
N GLY A 86 -4.63 14.29 -7.84
CA GLY A 86 -3.69 13.56 -8.68
C GLY A 86 -2.33 13.38 -8.02
N PHE A 87 -1.51 12.51 -8.56
CA PHE A 87 -0.18 12.21 -8.03
C PHE A 87 0.78 13.37 -8.30
N THR A 88 0.91 14.29 -7.36
CA THR A 88 1.69 15.52 -7.52
C THR A 88 3.09 15.42 -6.97
N ARG A 89 3.33 14.52 -6.04
CA ARG A 89 4.63 14.35 -5.40
C ARG A 89 4.81 12.90 -5.02
N THR A 90 5.37 12.17 -5.91
CA THR A 90 5.80 10.81 -5.61
C THR A 90 7.22 10.88 -5.06
N GLY A 91 7.56 10.02 -4.12
CA GLY A 91 8.94 9.78 -3.71
C GLY A 91 9.84 9.29 -4.85
N ILE A 92 9.32 9.28 -6.07
CA ILE A 92 10.02 9.03 -7.32
C ILE A 92 10.73 10.33 -7.70
N SER A 93 12.03 10.33 -7.60
CA SER A 93 12.86 11.46 -7.96
C SER A 93 12.49 11.99 -9.35
N GLY A 94 12.01 13.23 -9.40
CA GLY A 94 11.87 13.98 -10.63
C GLY A 94 10.52 13.89 -11.33
N TYR A 95 9.45 13.46 -10.71
CA TYR A 95 8.23 13.14 -11.43
C TYR A 95 6.95 13.74 -10.91
N SER A 96 6.43 14.70 -11.60
CA SER A 96 5.01 15.03 -11.69
C SER A 96 4.55 14.72 -13.11
N LYS A 97 4.32 13.47 -13.46
CA LYS A 97 3.73 13.09 -14.74
C LYS A 97 2.28 12.67 -14.65
N GLY A 98 1.70 12.77 -13.46
CA GLY A 98 0.30 12.48 -13.25
C GLY A 98 -0.61 13.56 -13.85
N CYS A 99 -1.84 13.18 -14.13
CA CYS A 99 -2.90 14.13 -14.48
C CYS A 99 -3.31 14.94 -13.25
N THR A 100 -3.78 16.15 -13.48
CA THR A 100 -4.41 16.93 -12.42
C THR A 100 -5.91 16.70 -12.46
N TYR A 101 -6.46 16.29 -11.33
CA TYR A 101 -7.90 16.09 -11.14
C TYR A 101 -8.51 17.26 -10.38
N VAL A 102 -9.82 17.36 -10.39
CA VAL A 102 -10.54 18.27 -9.50
C VAL A 102 -10.36 17.82 -8.04
N SER A 103 -10.49 18.72 -7.10
CA SER A 103 -10.33 18.34 -5.70
C SER A 103 -11.39 17.31 -5.28
N THR A 104 -11.00 16.33 -4.51
CA THR A 104 -11.90 15.28 -4.00
C THR A 104 -13.08 15.85 -3.20
N THR A 105 -12.88 17.01 -2.54
CA THR A 105 -13.97 17.76 -1.88
C THR A 105 -15.01 18.27 -2.89
N MET A 106 -14.58 18.75 -4.05
CA MET A 106 -15.51 19.18 -5.11
C MET A 106 -16.29 18.00 -5.68
N VAL A 107 -15.63 16.88 -5.95
CA VAL A 107 -16.28 15.66 -6.41
C VAL A 107 -17.30 15.18 -5.37
N ALA A 108 -16.92 15.14 -4.10
CA ALA A 108 -17.83 14.78 -3.02
C ALA A 108 -19.04 15.71 -2.93
N ALA A 109 -18.86 17.02 -3.14
CA ALA A 109 -19.93 18.01 -3.13
C ALA A 109 -20.95 17.84 -4.27
N THR A 110 -20.61 17.11 -5.32
CA THR A 110 -21.55 16.81 -6.41
C THR A 110 -22.60 15.77 -6.05
N TRP A 111 -22.35 14.95 -5.00
CA TRP A 111 -23.15 13.78 -4.64
C TRP A 111 -23.29 12.75 -5.78
N ASN A 112 -22.44 12.85 -6.80
CA ASN A 112 -22.46 11.98 -7.96
C ASN A 112 -21.47 10.81 -7.74
N THR A 113 -22.01 9.66 -7.36
CA THR A 113 -21.22 8.44 -7.09
C THR A 113 -20.56 7.88 -8.34
N GLU A 114 -21.16 8.04 -9.52
CA GLU A 114 -20.57 7.59 -10.78
C GLU A 114 -19.33 8.43 -11.14
N LEU A 115 -19.39 9.74 -10.90
CA LEU A 115 -18.26 10.62 -11.12
C LEU A 115 -17.11 10.27 -10.18
N ALA A 116 -17.42 10.03 -8.90
CA ALA A 116 -16.43 9.61 -7.92
C ALA A 116 -15.78 8.27 -8.31
N ALA A 117 -16.57 7.31 -8.78
CA ALA A 117 -16.04 6.03 -9.25
C ALA A 117 -15.10 6.19 -10.45
N LYS A 118 -15.48 7.00 -11.44
CA LYS A 118 -14.63 7.29 -12.62
C LYS A 118 -13.32 7.97 -12.25
N GLU A 119 -13.34 8.87 -11.29
CA GLU A 119 -12.12 9.50 -10.78
C GLU A 119 -11.22 8.46 -10.08
N GLY A 120 -11.81 7.59 -9.25
CA GLY A 120 -11.09 6.49 -8.61
C GLY A 120 -10.46 5.54 -9.61
N ASP A 121 -11.20 5.14 -10.65
CA ASP A 121 -10.69 4.27 -11.73
C ASP A 121 -9.52 4.95 -12.47
N SER A 122 -9.65 6.24 -12.74
CA SER A 122 -8.60 7.00 -13.43
C SER A 122 -7.34 7.10 -12.57
N LEU A 123 -7.48 7.41 -11.28
CA LEU A 123 -6.38 7.45 -10.32
C LEU A 123 -5.72 6.07 -10.17
N GLY A 124 -6.51 5.01 -10.10
CA GLY A 124 -5.99 3.65 -10.00
C GLY A 124 -5.15 3.24 -11.22
N ASN A 125 -5.63 3.54 -12.43
CA ASN A 125 -4.89 3.29 -13.66
C ASN A 125 -3.60 4.12 -13.74
N GLU A 126 -3.66 5.36 -13.29
CA GLU A 126 -2.49 6.23 -13.24
C GLU A 126 -1.47 5.76 -12.21
N ALA A 127 -1.91 5.26 -11.05
CA ALA A 127 -1.05 4.66 -10.05
C ALA A 127 -0.25 3.48 -10.62
N ILE A 128 -0.91 2.59 -11.37
CA ILE A 128 -0.26 1.46 -12.05
C ILE A 128 0.79 1.96 -13.04
N TRP A 129 0.46 2.97 -13.82
CA TRP A 129 1.38 3.52 -14.83
C TRP A 129 2.58 4.24 -14.21
N LEU A 130 2.40 4.86 -13.04
CA LEU A 130 3.45 5.56 -12.28
C LEU A 130 4.23 4.65 -11.33
N ASP A 131 3.84 3.39 -11.24
CA ASP A 131 4.39 2.42 -10.26
C ASP A 131 4.25 2.92 -8.82
N VAL A 132 3.05 3.41 -8.48
CA VAL A 132 2.69 3.89 -7.14
C VAL A 132 1.72 2.91 -6.50
N GLN A 133 2.11 2.36 -5.35
CA GLN A 133 1.34 1.33 -4.64
C GLN A 133 0.41 1.91 -3.58
N GLY A 134 0.63 3.14 -3.17
CA GLY A 134 -0.19 3.78 -2.16
C GLY A 134 -0.47 5.25 -2.44
N LEU A 135 -1.62 5.73 -2.00
CA LEU A 135 -2.03 7.12 -2.16
C LEU A 135 -2.32 7.75 -0.78
N TYR A 136 -1.64 8.84 -0.48
CA TYR A 136 -2.08 9.78 0.54
C TYR A 136 -3.08 10.73 -0.08
N GLY A 137 -4.33 10.46 0.11
CA GLY A 137 -5.33 11.28 -0.49
C GLY A 137 -6.74 10.77 -0.24
N VAL A 138 -7.69 11.36 -0.98
CA VAL A 138 -9.13 11.19 -0.82
C VAL A 138 -9.64 11.81 0.46
N GLY A 139 -9.33 13.09 0.68
CA GLY A 139 -10.02 13.92 1.67
C GLY A 139 -11.40 14.34 1.14
N THR A 140 -12.42 13.56 1.43
CA THR A 140 -13.81 13.80 0.97
C THR A 140 -14.66 14.54 2.00
N ASN A 141 -14.06 15.16 2.97
CA ASN A 141 -14.77 15.86 4.02
C ASN A 141 -15.51 17.08 3.49
N ILE A 142 -16.82 16.93 3.29
CA ILE A 142 -17.71 18.04 3.02
C ILE A 142 -17.92 18.77 4.32
N ARG A 143 -17.15 19.83 4.56
CA ARG A 143 -17.42 20.73 5.68
C ARG A 143 -18.33 21.84 5.22
N ALA A 144 -19.57 21.77 5.66
CA ALA A 144 -20.32 22.99 5.89
C ALA A 144 -19.84 23.60 7.21
N THR A 145 -18.79 24.39 7.19
CA THR A 145 -18.52 25.30 8.31
C THR A 145 -19.61 26.37 8.30
N ARG A 146 -20.53 26.26 9.23
CA ARG A 146 -21.26 27.46 9.64
C ARG A 146 -20.28 28.29 10.47
N LEU A 147 -19.84 29.38 9.91
CA LEU A 147 -19.30 30.47 10.68
C LEU A 147 -20.43 31.11 11.49
#